data_35fb17efb1946d0c35873a411f3185b8
#
_entry.id   35fb17efb1946d0c35873a411f3185b8
#
_cell.length_a   1.000
_cell.length_b   1.000
_cell.length_c   1.000
_cell.angle_alpha   90.00
_cell.angle_beta   90.00
_cell.angle_gamma   90.00
#
_symmetry.space_group_name_H-M   'P 1'
#
loop_
_entity.id
_entity.type
_entity.pdbx_description
1 polymer ?
#
loop_
_entity_poly.entity_id
_entity_poly.type
_entity_poly.pdbx_seq_one_letter_code
_entity_poly.pdbx_strand_id
1 'polypeptide(L)'
;AIAWYENNGAADPSWTAADIATTADGENNIDVADIDGDGDLDIVSASHDDDTIAWYENDGAANPTWTTANIITNADGAWDVHIADVDHDGDLDIISSSVNDDTIRWHENSGTANPTFTTTTVATSADSPYDVFAADMDNDGDLDILSASYSDNTIAWYESDVASNNDSAIMAQAGDDYTAISST
;
A
#
# COMPACT_ATOMS: atom_id res chain seq x y z
N ALA A 1 5.91 -15.26 -7.28
CA ALA A 1 4.61 -15.89 -6.92
C ALA A 1 4.20 -15.52 -5.51
N ILE A 2 2.92 -15.26 -5.28
CA ILE A 2 2.32 -15.08 -3.97
C ILE A 2 1.70 -16.40 -3.53
N ALA A 3 2.02 -16.86 -2.32
CA ALA A 3 1.51 -18.10 -1.78
C ALA A 3 1.03 -17.94 -0.33
N TRP A 4 -0.05 -18.62 0.00
CA TRP A 4 -0.56 -18.74 1.34
C TRP A 4 -0.14 -20.08 1.96
N TYR A 5 0.24 -20.06 3.23
CA TYR A 5 0.61 -21.27 3.98
C TYR A 5 -0.38 -21.47 5.13
N GLU A 6 -1.31 -22.38 4.94
CA GLU A 6 -2.30 -22.73 5.97
C GLU A 6 -1.67 -23.54 7.10
N ASN A 7 -1.89 -23.06 8.33
CA ASN A 7 -1.52 -23.76 9.57
C ASN A 7 -2.65 -24.73 9.95
N ASN A 8 -2.33 -26.01 10.17
CA ASN A 8 -3.30 -27.04 10.58
C ASN A 8 -3.82 -26.91 12.03
N GLY A 9 -3.38 -25.90 12.79
CA GLY A 9 -3.83 -25.62 14.16
C GLY A 9 -3.34 -26.63 15.24
N ALA A 10 -2.44 -27.55 14.91
CA ALA A 10 -1.90 -28.49 15.88
C ALA A 10 -0.86 -27.85 16.79
N ALA A 11 -0.59 -28.47 17.98
CA ALA A 11 0.45 -28.03 18.91
C ALA A 11 1.87 -28.12 18.32
N ASP A 12 2.05 -29.02 17.33
CA ASP A 12 3.25 -29.12 16.47
C ASP A 12 2.76 -28.88 15.03
N PRO A 13 2.76 -27.60 14.55
CA PRO A 13 2.06 -27.23 13.33
C PRO A 13 2.74 -27.74 12.07
N SER A 14 1.93 -28.13 11.12
CA SER A 14 2.31 -28.33 9.71
C SER A 14 1.62 -27.31 8.83
N TRP A 15 2.23 -26.98 7.71
CA TRP A 15 1.80 -25.94 6.77
C TRP A 15 1.48 -26.56 5.43
N THR A 16 0.35 -26.16 4.86
CA THR A 16 -0.03 -26.52 3.49
C THR A 16 0.03 -25.27 2.62
N ALA A 17 0.84 -25.31 1.57
CA ALA A 17 0.95 -24.20 0.64
C ALA A 17 -0.16 -24.23 -0.41
N ALA A 18 -0.70 -23.04 -0.72
CA ALA A 18 -1.56 -22.79 -1.87
C ALA A 18 -1.10 -21.54 -2.59
N ASP A 19 -0.98 -21.59 -3.92
CA ASP A 19 -0.62 -20.43 -4.71
C ASP A 19 -1.84 -19.50 -4.87
N ILE A 20 -1.63 -18.20 -4.58
CA ILE A 20 -2.61 -17.13 -4.78
C ILE A 20 -2.41 -16.54 -6.17
N ALA A 21 -1.18 -16.17 -6.51
CA ALA A 21 -0.79 -15.67 -7.82
C ALA A 21 0.53 -16.28 -8.29
N THR A 22 0.55 -16.77 -9.52
CA THR A 22 1.75 -17.35 -10.14
C THR A 22 2.32 -16.50 -11.29
N THR A 23 1.63 -15.41 -11.63
CA THR A 23 1.96 -14.53 -12.77
C THR A 23 2.55 -13.20 -12.36
N ALA A 24 2.45 -12.82 -11.09
CA ALA A 24 3.12 -11.64 -10.58
C ALA A 24 4.64 -11.86 -10.60
N ASP A 25 5.42 -10.90 -11.08
CA ASP A 25 6.87 -11.01 -11.28
C ASP A 25 7.61 -9.98 -10.44
N GLY A 26 8.59 -10.45 -9.66
CA GLY A 26 9.38 -9.58 -8.79
C GLY A 26 8.62 -9.02 -7.59
N GLU A 27 7.74 -9.80 -6.93
CA GLU A 27 7.02 -9.32 -5.75
C GLU A 27 7.98 -8.97 -4.63
N ASN A 28 7.86 -7.75 -4.12
CA ASN A 28 8.70 -7.23 -3.05
C ASN A 28 7.98 -7.12 -1.73
N ASN A 29 6.73 -6.67 -1.74
CA ASN A 29 5.94 -6.47 -0.53
C ASN A 29 4.49 -6.91 -0.76
N ILE A 30 3.85 -7.29 0.35
CA ILE A 30 2.41 -7.53 0.44
C ILE A 30 1.86 -6.90 1.71
N ASP A 31 0.61 -6.42 1.66
CA ASP A 31 -0.16 -6.05 2.84
C ASP A 31 -1.53 -6.73 2.79
N VAL A 32 -2.20 -6.88 3.94
CA VAL A 32 -3.39 -7.71 4.09
C VAL A 32 -4.46 -6.98 4.89
N ALA A 33 -5.63 -6.80 4.30
CA ALA A 33 -6.81 -6.23 4.97
C ALA A 33 -8.09 -6.63 4.23
N ASP A 34 -9.25 -6.34 4.82
CA ASP A 34 -10.58 -6.45 4.20
C ASP A 34 -10.82 -5.19 3.35
N ILE A 35 -10.49 -5.23 2.07
CA ILE A 35 -10.45 -4.06 1.17
C ILE A 35 -11.83 -3.67 0.66
N ASP A 36 -12.72 -4.64 0.48
CA ASP A 36 -14.07 -4.41 -0.06
C ASP A 36 -15.18 -4.44 1.01
N GLY A 37 -14.80 -4.64 2.29
CA GLY A 37 -15.70 -4.60 3.42
C GLY A 37 -16.62 -5.82 3.54
N ASP A 38 -16.27 -6.96 2.91
CA ASP A 38 -17.08 -8.19 2.93
C ASP A 38 -16.83 -9.07 4.17
N GLY A 39 -15.77 -8.79 4.93
CA GLY A 39 -15.38 -9.47 6.17
C GLY A 39 -14.26 -10.49 6.01
N ASP A 40 -13.78 -10.72 4.80
CA ASP A 40 -12.69 -11.63 4.50
C ASP A 40 -11.39 -10.84 4.20
N LEU A 41 -10.23 -11.43 4.52
CA LEU A 41 -8.96 -10.71 4.32
C LEU A 41 -8.45 -10.91 2.91
N ASP A 42 -8.18 -9.79 2.26
CA ASP A 42 -7.59 -9.67 0.93
C ASP A 42 -6.09 -9.44 1.00
N ILE A 43 -5.43 -9.46 -0.15
CA ILE A 43 -4.01 -9.18 -0.28
C ILE A 43 -3.80 -8.07 -1.31
N VAL A 44 -2.91 -7.13 -0.98
CA VAL A 44 -2.35 -6.17 -1.95
C VAL A 44 -0.87 -6.47 -2.13
N SER A 45 -0.35 -6.37 -3.34
CA SER A 45 1.07 -6.57 -3.63
C SER A 45 1.69 -5.46 -4.46
N ALA A 46 2.99 -5.24 -4.22
CA ALA A 46 3.88 -4.49 -5.09
C ALA A 46 4.80 -5.47 -5.84
N SER A 47 4.77 -5.43 -7.16
CA SER A 47 5.53 -6.31 -8.05
C SER A 47 6.48 -5.48 -8.91
N HIS A 48 7.79 -5.60 -8.65
CA HIS A 48 8.84 -4.76 -9.21
C HIS A 48 9.05 -4.97 -10.72
N ASP A 49 9.10 -6.25 -11.17
CA ASP A 49 9.54 -6.56 -12.52
C ASP A 49 8.42 -6.43 -13.56
N ASP A 50 7.16 -6.37 -13.12
CA ASP A 50 6.00 -6.09 -13.98
C ASP A 50 5.32 -4.73 -13.70
N ASP A 51 5.96 -3.89 -12.84
CA ASP A 51 5.55 -2.51 -12.57
C ASP A 51 4.10 -2.39 -12.04
N THR A 52 3.65 -3.41 -11.29
CA THR A 52 2.24 -3.55 -10.96
C THR A 52 1.99 -3.44 -9.45
N ILE A 53 0.95 -2.67 -9.08
CA ILE A 53 0.26 -2.79 -7.80
C ILE A 53 -1.04 -3.54 -8.08
N ALA A 54 -1.25 -4.67 -7.37
CA ALA A 54 -2.40 -5.53 -7.57
C ALA A 54 -3.12 -5.88 -6.27
N TRP A 55 -4.44 -6.03 -6.36
CA TRP A 55 -5.31 -6.53 -5.31
C TRP A 55 -5.79 -7.94 -5.66
N TYR A 56 -5.83 -8.81 -4.67
CA TYR A 56 -6.31 -10.19 -4.76
C TYR A 56 -7.45 -10.34 -3.77
N GLU A 57 -8.69 -10.33 -4.29
CA GLU A 57 -9.93 -10.52 -3.56
C GLU A 57 -10.07 -11.98 -3.13
N ASN A 58 -10.37 -12.20 -1.86
CA ASN A 58 -10.67 -13.48 -1.25
C ASN A 58 -12.18 -13.74 -1.28
N ASP A 59 -12.63 -14.91 -1.74
CA ASP A 59 -14.06 -15.24 -1.81
C ASP A 59 -14.67 -15.73 -0.47
N GLY A 60 -13.93 -15.66 0.64
CA GLY A 60 -14.36 -16.04 1.98
C GLY A 60 -14.64 -17.54 2.17
N ALA A 61 -14.34 -18.37 1.22
CA ALA A 61 -14.50 -19.80 1.36
C ALA A 61 -13.45 -20.42 2.30
N ALA A 62 -13.78 -21.53 2.98
CA ALA A 62 -12.84 -22.26 3.82
C ALA A 62 -11.59 -22.75 3.05
N ASN A 63 -11.64 -22.77 1.73
CA ASN A 63 -10.52 -23.00 0.82
C ASN A 63 -10.65 -21.93 -0.27
N PRO A 64 -10.10 -20.73 -0.04
CA PRO A 64 -10.41 -19.54 -0.84
C PRO A 64 -9.94 -19.64 -2.28
N THR A 65 -10.72 -19.01 -3.16
CA THR A 65 -10.28 -18.66 -4.50
C THR A 65 -10.04 -17.17 -4.59
N TRP A 66 -9.09 -16.76 -5.40
CA TRP A 66 -8.60 -15.38 -5.45
C TRP A 66 -8.91 -14.74 -6.81
N THR A 67 -9.53 -13.58 -6.78
CA THR A 67 -9.77 -12.77 -7.98
C THR A 67 -8.75 -11.64 -8.04
N THR A 68 -7.97 -11.56 -9.11
CA THR A 68 -6.93 -10.53 -9.26
C THR A 68 -7.46 -9.31 -9.98
N ALA A 69 -7.23 -8.13 -9.42
CA ALA A 69 -7.44 -6.84 -10.06
C ALA A 69 -6.16 -6.01 -9.99
N ASN A 70 -5.70 -5.47 -11.13
CA ASN A 70 -4.59 -4.53 -11.14
C ASN A 70 -5.10 -3.14 -10.76
N ILE A 71 -4.49 -2.53 -9.75
CA ILE A 71 -4.75 -1.15 -9.33
C ILE A 71 -4.06 -0.21 -10.33
N ILE A 72 -2.76 -0.40 -10.54
CA ILE A 72 -2.01 0.26 -11.63
C ILE A 72 -0.98 -0.71 -12.21
N THR A 73 -0.52 -0.45 -13.46
CA THR A 73 0.46 -1.27 -14.20
C THR A 73 1.61 -0.42 -14.77
N ASN A 74 1.89 0.71 -14.12
CA ASN A 74 2.95 1.64 -14.50
C ASN A 74 3.64 2.24 -13.26
N ALA A 75 3.71 1.45 -12.18
CA ALA A 75 4.49 1.75 -10.99
C ALA A 75 5.92 1.26 -11.21
N ASP A 76 6.75 2.01 -11.96
CA ASP A 76 8.08 1.56 -12.41
C ASP A 76 8.95 1.15 -11.22
N GLY A 77 9.19 -0.16 -11.10
CA GLY A 77 9.86 -0.75 -9.96
C GLY A 77 9.01 -0.68 -8.68
N ALA A 78 7.74 -1.07 -8.72
CA ALA A 78 6.87 -1.13 -7.54
C ALA A 78 7.55 -1.90 -6.39
N TRP A 79 7.64 -1.29 -5.20
CA TRP A 79 8.46 -1.84 -4.14
C TRP A 79 7.71 -2.14 -2.85
N ASP A 80 6.96 -1.19 -2.34
CA ASP A 80 6.25 -1.31 -1.08
C ASP A 80 4.79 -0.88 -1.21
N VAL A 81 3.93 -1.46 -0.38
CA VAL A 81 2.51 -1.12 -0.24
C VAL A 81 2.14 -1.08 1.23
N HIS A 82 1.28 -0.13 1.59
CA HIS A 82 0.70 -0.02 2.93
C HIS A 82 -0.79 0.30 2.81
N ILE A 83 -1.62 -0.33 3.66
CA ILE A 83 -3.07 -0.18 3.67
C ILE A 83 -3.48 0.67 4.87
N ALA A 84 -4.26 1.73 4.63
CA ALA A 84 -4.82 2.59 5.68
C ALA A 84 -6.05 3.35 5.14
N ASP A 85 -6.97 3.75 6.01
CA ASP A 85 -8.06 4.70 5.71
C ASP A 85 -7.48 6.12 5.75
N VAL A 86 -6.91 6.57 4.61
CA VAL A 86 -6.07 7.79 4.56
C VAL A 86 -6.91 9.05 4.65
N ASP A 87 -8.11 9.07 4.07
CA ASP A 87 -9.00 10.23 4.05
C ASP A 87 -10.16 10.16 5.07
N HIS A 88 -10.15 9.10 5.91
CA HIS A 88 -11.14 8.89 6.98
C HIS A 88 -12.59 8.77 6.47
N ASP A 89 -12.78 8.24 5.26
CA ASP A 89 -14.10 7.97 4.72
C ASP A 89 -14.67 6.62 5.17
N GLY A 90 -13.87 5.78 5.80
CA GLY A 90 -14.19 4.48 6.35
C GLY A 90 -13.82 3.31 5.46
N ASP A 91 -13.28 3.56 4.28
CA ASP A 91 -12.80 2.58 3.34
C ASP A 91 -11.26 2.51 3.36
N LEU A 92 -10.70 1.33 3.14
CA LEU A 92 -9.25 1.16 3.21
C LEU A 92 -8.60 1.48 1.87
N ASP A 93 -7.68 2.45 1.89
CA ASP A 93 -6.89 2.89 0.76
C ASP A 93 -5.55 2.17 0.70
N ILE A 94 -4.80 2.40 -0.39
CA ILE A 94 -3.48 1.82 -0.60
C ILE A 94 -2.48 2.94 -0.88
N ILE A 95 -1.35 2.92 -0.15
CA ILE A 95 -0.19 3.74 -0.43
C ILE A 95 0.86 2.86 -1.08
N SER A 96 1.55 3.34 -2.11
CA SER A 96 2.61 2.60 -2.77
C SER A 96 3.85 3.42 -3.04
N SER A 97 5.01 2.74 -3.06
CA SER A 97 6.28 3.29 -3.52
C SER A 97 6.75 2.61 -4.80
N SER A 98 7.46 3.37 -5.64
CA SER A 98 8.09 2.89 -6.89
C SER A 98 9.52 3.41 -6.97
N VAL A 99 10.50 2.48 -6.94
CA VAL A 99 11.93 2.83 -6.75
C VAL A 99 12.64 3.32 -8.01
N ASN A 100 12.11 3.05 -9.21
CA ASN A 100 12.75 3.43 -10.46
C ASN A 100 12.23 4.77 -11.00
N ASP A 101 11.00 5.15 -10.66
CA ASP A 101 10.42 6.45 -11.03
C ASP A 101 10.32 7.43 -9.84
N ASP A 102 10.92 7.08 -8.69
CA ASP A 102 11.05 7.94 -7.50
C ASP A 102 9.71 8.44 -6.97
N THR A 103 8.66 7.61 -7.06
CA THR A 103 7.27 8.06 -6.85
C THR A 103 6.64 7.42 -5.63
N ILE A 104 5.91 8.23 -4.86
CA ILE A 104 4.94 7.82 -3.84
C ILE A 104 3.55 8.10 -4.39
N ARG A 105 2.63 7.12 -4.29
CA ARG A 105 1.25 7.24 -4.74
C ARG A 105 0.27 6.82 -3.65
N TRP A 106 -0.88 7.47 -3.66
CA TRP A 106 -2.06 7.10 -2.93
C TRP A 106 -3.14 6.63 -3.91
N HIS A 107 -3.77 5.52 -3.61
CA HIS A 107 -4.83 4.91 -4.39
C HIS A 107 -6.10 4.90 -3.53
N GLU A 108 -6.93 5.93 -3.68
CA GLU A 108 -8.20 6.11 -2.99
C GLU A 108 -9.19 5.02 -3.43
N ASN A 109 -9.75 4.33 -2.45
CA ASN A 109 -10.78 3.31 -2.64
C ASN A 109 -12.15 3.96 -2.78
N SER A 110 -12.97 3.48 -3.69
CA SER A 110 -14.33 4.02 -3.93
C SER A 110 -15.39 3.56 -2.93
N GLY A 111 -15.04 2.74 -1.93
CA GLY A 111 -15.93 2.24 -0.90
C GLY A 111 -17.10 1.38 -1.39
N THR A 112 -16.95 0.73 -2.50
CA THR A 112 -17.99 -0.16 -3.05
C THR A 112 -17.59 -1.62 -2.92
N ALA A 113 -18.56 -2.54 -2.88
CA ALA A 113 -18.32 -3.99 -2.83
C ALA A 113 -17.52 -4.55 -4.03
N ASN A 114 -17.25 -3.75 -5.03
CA ASN A 114 -16.29 -4.01 -6.11
C ASN A 114 -15.49 -2.71 -6.28
N PRO A 115 -14.48 -2.47 -5.46
CA PRO A 115 -13.78 -1.21 -5.40
C PRO A 115 -13.07 -0.86 -6.70
N THR A 116 -13.08 0.43 -7.01
CA THR A 116 -12.23 1.05 -8.02
C THR A 116 -11.30 2.03 -7.33
N PHE A 117 -10.09 2.17 -7.83
CA PHE A 117 -9.08 3.02 -7.21
C PHE A 117 -8.80 4.25 -8.05
N THR A 118 -8.80 5.41 -7.39
CA THR A 118 -8.36 6.68 -7.98
C THR A 118 -6.93 6.96 -7.52
N THR A 119 -5.98 6.99 -8.46
CA THR A 119 -4.56 7.17 -8.12
C THR A 119 -4.18 8.64 -8.12
N THR A 120 -3.63 9.09 -7.01
CA THR A 120 -3.01 10.41 -6.82
C THR A 120 -1.52 10.26 -6.55
N THR A 121 -0.70 11.08 -7.21
CA THR A 121 0.74 11.12 -6.95
C THR A 121 1.01 12.06 -5.77
N VAL A 122 1.60 11.53 -4.71
CA VAL A 122 1.99 12.28 -3.51
C VAL A 122 3.35 12.95 -3.71
N ALA A 123 4.33 12.21 -4.24
CA ALA A 123 5.67 12.73 -4.52
C ALA A 123 6.26 12.10 -5.78
N THR A 124 7.18 12.84 -6.45
CA THR A 124 7.93 12.40 -7.64
C THR A 124 9.44 12.63 -7.50
N SER A 125 9.90 12.77 -6.27
CA SER A 125 11.32 13.05 -5.96
C SER A 125 11.82 12.31 -4.73
N ALA A 126 11.14 11.23 -4.36
CA ALA A 126 11.55 10.32 -3.29
C ALA A 126 12.61 9.35 -3.87
N ASP A 127 13.89 9.73 -3.87
CA ASP A 127 14.97 9.01 -4.59
C ASP A 127 15.12 7.56 -4.10
N SER A 128 14.59 6.60 -4.87
CA SER A 128 14.46 5.17 -4.55
C SER A 128 13.73 4.93 -3.21
N PRO A 129 12.43 5.16 -3.12
CA PRO A 129 11.64 4.94 -1.90
C PRO A 129 11.39 3.43 -1.68
N TYR A 130 11.94 2.92 -0.58
CA TYR A 130 11.88 1.50 -0.23
C TYR A 130 10.82 1.15 0.81
N ASP A 131 10.23 2.14 1.47
CA ASP A 131 9.25 1.91 2.53
C ASP A 131 8.26 3.09 2.56
N VAL A 132 6.98 2.77 2.75
CA VAL A 132 5.90 3.74 2.94
C VAL A 132 5.03 3.36 4.13
N PHE A 133 4.52 4.35 4.83
CA PHE A 133 3.67 4.16 6.00
C PHE A 133 2.68 5.31 6.16
N ALA A 134 1.56 5.08 6.85
CA ALA A 134 0.63 6.13 7.24
C ALA A 134 0.56 6.28 8.77
N ALA A 135 0.59 7.51 9.26
CA ALA A 135 0.40 7.83 10.67
C ALA A 135 0.03 9.31 10.84
N ASP A 136 -0.77 9.63 11.85
CA ASP A 136 -1.02 11.01 12.31
C ASP A 136 0.24 11.51 13.05
N MET A 137 1.09 12.28 12.36
CA MET A 137 2.40 12.66 12.87
C MET A 137 2.37 13.92 13.74
N ASP A 138 1.40 14.79 13.53
CA ASP A 138 1.30 16.06 14.26
C ASP A 138 0.11 16.12 15.23
N ASN A 139 -0.70 15.07 15.28
CA ASN A 139 -1.89 14.90 16.12
C ASN A 139 -3.03 15.88 15.75
N ASP A 140 -3.20 16.14 14.49
CA ASP A 140 -4.33 16.94 13.98
C ASP A 140 -5.55 16.06 13.63
N GLY A 141 -5.37 14.76 13.56
CA GLY A 141 -6.39 13.74 13.34
C GLY A 141 -6.41 13.18 11.93
N ASP A 142 -5.58 13.68 11.03
CA ASP A 142 -5.46 13.20 9.67
C ASP A 142 -4.25 12.24 9.56
N LEU A 143 -4.31 11.27 8.63
CA LEU A 143 -3.18 10.38 8.39
C LEU A 143 -2.23 10.98 7.37
N ASP A 144 -0.99 11.17 7.79
CA ASP A 144 0.11 11.59 6.94
C ASP A 144 0.78 10.40 6.28
N ILE A 145 1.45 10.64 5.16
CA ILE A 145 2.24 9.63 4.48
C ILE A 145 3.73 9.84 4.78
N LEU A 146 4.40 8.76 5.16
CA LEU A 146 5.84 8.74 5.39
C LEU A 146 6.52 7.90 4.32
N SER A 147 7.75 8.26 3.95
CA SER A 147 8.60 7.42 3.12
C SER A 147 10.05 7.37 3.60
N ALA A 148 10.71 6.25 3.32
CA ALA A 148 12.14 6.09 3.50
C ALA A 148 12.81 5.90 2.14
N SER A 149 13.60 6.89 1.71
CA SER A 149 14.30 6.92 0.42
C SER A 149 15.77 6.57 0.59
N TYR A 150 16.22 5.55 -0.13
CA TYR A 150 17.54 4.95 0.04
C TYR A 150 18.66 5.78 -0.59
N SER A 151 18.45 6.31 -1.80
CA SER A 151 19.54 6.89 -2.59
C SER A 151 19.95 8.28 -2.13
N ASP A 152 19.02 9.04 -1.54
CA ASP A 152 19.28 10.38 -0.96
C ASP A 152 19.42 10.37 0.57
N ASN A 153 19.22 9.19 1.22
CA ASN A 153 19.25 9.01 2.68
C ASN A 153 18.19 9.83 3.42
N THR A 154 17.01 10.00 2.83
CA THR A 154 15.93 10.83 3.34
C THR A 154 14.84 9.97 3.98
N ILE A 155 14.32 10.42 5.12
CA ILE A 155 13.00 10.05 5.63
C ILE A 155 12.13 11.28 5.43
N ALA A 156 11.08 11.16 4.63
CA ALA A 156 10.16 12.25 4.34
C ALA A 156 8.82 12.03 5.02
N TRP A 157 8.16 13.12 5.33
CA TRP A 157 6.79 13.18 5.81
C TRP A 157 6.01 14.09 4.86
N TYR A 158 4.88 13.59 4.39
CA TYR A 158 3.95 14.28 3.51
C TYR A 158 2.69 14.55 4.31
N GLU A 159 2.57 15.79 4.81
CA GLU A 159 1.44 16.24 5.60
C GLU A 159 0.15 16.18 4.77
N SER A 160 -0.88 15.56 5.35
CA SER A 160 -2.22 15.56 4.82
C SER A 160 -3.01 16.70 5.49
N ASP A 161 -3.73 17.47 4.71
CA ASP A 161 -4.61 18.55 5.20
C ASP A 161 -6.05 18.21 4.76
N VAL A 162 -6.45 16.97 5.02
CA VAL A 162 -7.80 16.50 4.76
C VAL A 162 -8.70 17.09 5.83
N ALA A 163 -9.22 18.27 5.57
CA ALA A 163 -10.21 18.88 6.46
C ALA A 163 -11.37 17.88 6.67
N SER A 164 -11.64 17.51 7.91
CA SER A 164 -12.56 16.50 8.39
C SER A 164 -14.05 16.72 7.98
N ASN A 165 -14.31 17.06 6.74
CA ASN A 165 -15.61 17.27 6.13
C ASN A 165 -15.57 16.94 4.62
N ASN A 166 -15.45 15.67 4.24
CA ASN A 166 -15.79 15.20 2.90
C ASN A 166 -15.19 16.01 1.73
N ASP A 167 -13.97 16.49 1.84
CA ASP A 167 -13.27 17.20 0.77
C ASP A 167 -12.04 16.38 0.35
N SER A 168 -12.17 15.61 -0.72
CA SER A 168 -11.17 14.71 -1.31
C SER A 168 -10.02 15.51 -1.95
N ALA A 169 -9.31 16.29 -1.18
CA ALA A 169 -8.16 17.05 -1.66
C ALA A 169 -6.96 16.85 -0.75
N ILE A 170 -6.21 15.77 -0.97
CA ILE A 170 -4.82 15.75 -0.48
C ILE A 170 -4.07 16.82 -1.26
N MET A 171 -3.85 17.95 -0.63
CA MET A 171 -2.88 18.91 -1.11
C MET A 171 -1.52 18.48 -0.58
N ALA A 172 -0.80 17.66 -1.35
CA ALA A 172 0.58 17.35 -1.08
C ALA A 172 1.37 18.67 -1.04
N GLN A 173 1.45 19.26 0.11
CA GLN A 173 2.43 20.30 0.42
C GLN A 173 3.63 19.53 0.96
N ALA A 174 4.68 19.39 0.16
CA ALA A 174 5.98 18.95 0.65
C ALA A 174 6.35 19.89 1.81
N GLY A 175 6.13 19.43 3.03
CA GLY A 175 6.61 20.10 4.23
C GLY A 175 8.12 20.23 4.12
N ASP A 176 8.67 21.32 4.64
CA ASP A 176 10.11 21.62 4.60
C ASP A 176 10.93 20.38 5.00
N ASP A 177 11.78 19.96 4.06
CA ASP A 177 12.81 18.93 4.14
C ASP A 177 13.41 18.83 5.56
N TYR A 178 12.89 17.92 6.40
CA TYR A 178 13.55 17.58 7.65
C TYR A 178 14.72 16.67 7.34
N THR A 179 15.82 17.27 6.90
CA THR A 179 17.10 16.59 6.73
C THR A 179 17.43 15.78 7.97
N ALA A 180 17.56 14.47 7.79
CA ALA A 180 18.02 13.55 8.81
C ALA A 180 19.23 14.11 9.55
N ILE A 181 19.16 14.06 10.89
CA ILE A 181 20.32 14.37 11.73
C ILE A 181 21.38 13.30 11.44
N SER A 182 22.38 13.63 10.63
CA SER A 182 23.55 12.78 10.45
C SER A 182 24.30 12.73 11.78
N SER A 183 24.31 11.57 12.44
CA SER A 183 25.23 11.29 13.53
C SER A 183 26.66 11.24 12.97
N THR A 184 27.47 12.25 13.31
CA THR A 184 28.93 12.24 13.15
C THR A 184 29.57 11.21 14.05
#